data_fefb6ff26ac93a130b1037e462387eaf
#
_entry.id   fefb6ff26ac93a130b1037e462387eaf
#
_cell.length_a   1.000
_cell.length_b   1.000
_cell.length_c   1.000
_cell.angle_alpha   90.00
_cell.angle_beta   90.00
_cell.angle_gamma   90.00
#
_symmetry.space_group_name_H-M   'P 1'
#
loop_
_entity.id
_entity.type
_entity.pdbx_description
1 polymer ?
#
loop_
_entity_poly.entity_id
_entity_poly.type
_entity_poly.pdbx_seq_one_letter_code
_entity_poly.pdbx_strand_id
1 'polypeptide(L)'
;RICEEVKKRFVVLAPTGVAAMNVKGQTIHSFFGLSYGVQGPNNYGSIDKDRIELLNIIDTIIIDEVSMVRCDMVDVMDRMLRRHRNDPHPFGGVQVVFVGDLFQLPPVINMADKALLRKFYKSTGYYFYDSNVLSNVKLPKIEFTKVYRQNDPAFIELLDRFRVGAVQQSDISKLNTRVVDEDLIGIDDSFRITLTTRRDDAALINDNRLAEINAPSFTYTATYSGDCSKCKDAAEEELVLKVGAQVMFIRNIRKNGCVNGTIGVVSELAEDVVKVRLENGMECEVETEVWEAFEYQYNEAAKVVEKKVIGKMTQYPLRLAWAITIHKSQSLTFDKVAINFGKGAFTYGQTYVALSRARSFAGIELM
;
A
#
# COMPACT_ATOMS: atom_id res chain seq x y z
N ARG A 1 -8.94 -7.14 16.57
CA ARG A 1 -9.70 -6.97 17.82
C ARG A 1 -10.60 -8.18 18.10
N ILE A 2 -11.57 -8.53 17.20
CA ILE A 2 -12.45 -9.69 17.43
C ILE A 2 -11.65 -10.99 17.58
N CYS A 3 -10.66 -11.25 16.74
CA CYS A 3 -9.81 -12.44 16.87
C CYS A 3 -9.03 -12.48 18.19
N GLU A 4 -8.59 -11.33 18.67
CA GLU A 4 -7.93 -11.20 19.97
C GLU A 4 -8.91 -11.47 21.12
N GLU A 5 -10.11 -10.89 21.06
CA GLU A 5 -11.17 -11.10 22.06
C GLU A 5 -11.59 -12.57 22.17
N VAL A 6 -11.67 -13.29 21.05
CA VAL A 6 -12.01 -14.72 21.02
C VAL A 6 -10.80 -15.65 21.10
N LYS A 7 -9.59 -15.10 21.35
CA LYS A 7 -8.32 -15.81 21.46
C LYS A 7 -8.00 -16.71 20.25
N LYS A 8 -8.39 -16.30 19.04
CA LYS A 8 -8.00 -17.00 17.81
C LYS A 8 -6.54 -16.70 17.47
N ARG A 9 -5.83 -17.73 17.03
CA ARG A 9 -4.48 -17.60 16.49
C ARG A 9 -4.59 -17.12 15.05
N PHE A 10 -4.24 -15.88 14.81
CA PHE A 10 -4.42 -15.26 13.49
C PHE A 10 -3.16 -14.56 13.00
N VAL A 11 -3.05 -14.43 11.70
CA VAL A 11 -2.05 -13.63 11.02
C VAL A 11 -2.71 -12.65 10.06
N VAL A 12 -2.09 -11.49 9.87
CA VAL A 12 -2.54 -10.49 8.91
C VAL A 12 -1.49 -10.39 7.80
N LEU A 13 -1.91 -10.57 6.58
CA LEU A 13 -1.04 -10.59 5.40
C LEU A 13 -1.50 -9.54 4.38
N ALA A 14 -0.56 -9.11 3.52
CA ALA A 14 -0.87 -8.20 2.42
C ALA A 14 0.02 -8.51 1.19
N PRO A 15 -0.36 -8.07 -0.02
CA PRO A 15 0.41 -8.32 -1.24
C PRO A 15 1.72 -7.53 -1.32
N THR A 16 1.79 -6.35 -0.69
CA THR A 16 2.96 -5.45 -0.77
C THR A 16 3.51 -5.11 0.61
N GLY A 17 4.79 -4.70 0.67
CA GLY A 17 5.42 -4.28 1.92
C GLY A 17 4.71 -3.09 2.57
N VAL A 18 4.33 -2.08 1.78
CA VAL A 18 3.62 -0.89 2.29
C VAL A 18 2.27 -1.27 2.88
N ALA A 19 1.46 -2.08 2.17
CA ALA A 19 0.17 -2.53 2.68
C ALA A 19 0.34 -3.38 3.96
N ALA A 20 1.33 -4.27 3.99
CA ALA A 20 1.63 -5.10 5.17
C ALA A 20 1.98 -4.23 6.39
N MET A 21 2.78 -3.18 6.21
CA MET A 21 3.12 -2.25 7.29
C MET A 21 1.91 -1.48 7.81
N ASN A 22 1.03 -1.02 6.93
CA ASN A 22 -0.18 -0.27 7.31
C ASN A 22 -1.08 -1.08 8.26
N VAL A 23 -1.19 -2.39 8.01
CA VAL A 23 -1.98 -3.30 8.85
C VAL A 23 -1.16 -3.98 9.95
N LYS A 24 0.12 -3.58 10.11
CA LYS A 24 1.07 -4.25 11.02
C LYS A 24 1.10 -5.76 10.78
N GLY A 25 1.05 -6.15 9.52
CA GLY A 25 1.08 -7.52 9.04
C GLY A 25 2.40 -7.87 8.35
N GLN A 26 2.42 -8.98 7.65
CA GLN A 26 3.54 -9.49 6.86
C GLN A 26 3.12 -9.65 5.39
N THR A 27 4.08 -9.61 4.45
CA THR A 27 3.73 -9.91 3.06
C THR A 27 3.45 -11.39 2.87
N ILE A 28 2.52 -11.72 1.94
CA ILE A 28 2.21 -13.11 1.59
C ILE A 28 3.47 -13.85 1.19
N HIS A 29 4.32 -13.25 0.34
CA HIS A 29 5.59 -13.85 -0.10
C HIS A 29 6.48 -14.21 1.09
N SER A 30 6.67 -13.28 2.01
CA SER A 30 7.50 -13.51 3.20
C SER A 30 6.92 -14.57 4.13
N PHE A 31 5.61 -14.55 4.37
CA PHE A 31 4.97 -15.49 5.28
C PHE A 31 5.04 -16.94 4.78
N PHE A 32 4.78 -17.14 3.48
CA PHE A 32 4.81 -18.47 2.86
C PHE A 32 6.17 -18.84 2.25
N GLY A 33 7.21 -18.03 2.41
CA GLY A 33 8.54 -18.29 1.85
C GLY A 33 8.54 -18.43 0.31
N LEU A 34 7.75 -17.58 -0.36
CA LEU A 34 7.59 -17.64 -1.80
C LEU A 34 8.62 -16.77 -2.52
N SER A 35 9.16 -17.27 -3.62
CA SER A 35 9.96 -16.48 -4.55
C SER A 35 9.09 -15.52 -5.37
N TYR A 36 9.71 -14.46 -5.90
CA TYR A 36 9.02 -13.60 -6.85
C TYR A 36 8.70 -14.36 -8.16
N GLY A 37 7.66 -13.88 -8.85
CA GLY A 37 7.19 -14.48 -10.11
C GLY A 37 5.96 -15.36 -9.94
N VAL A 38 5.63 -16.14 -10.98
CA VAL A 38 4.44 -17.00 -11.00
C VAL A 38 4.65 -18.23 -10.13
N GLN A 39 3.68 -18.52 -9.29
CA GLN A 39 3.66 -19.67 -8.40
C GLN A 39 3.07 -20.89 -9.16
N GLY A 40 3.91 -21.68 -9.78
CA GLY A 40 3.48 -22.88 -10.50
C GLY A 40 2.84 -23.95 -9.59
N PRO A 41 2.17 -24.97 -10.17
CA PRO A 41 1.43 -25.98 -9.41
C PRO A 41 2.33 -26.84 -8.50
N ASN A 42 3.63 -26.91 -8.78
CA ASN A 42 4.60 -27.66 -7.98
C ASN A 42 5.41 -26.79 -7.02
N ASN A 43 5.08 -25.51 -6.91
CA ASN A 43 5.72 -24.62 -5.94
C ASN A 43 5.06 -24.78 -4.58
N TYR A 44 5.89 -25.05 -3.56
CA TYR A 44 5.48 -25.20 -2.17
C TYR A 44 6.24 -24.24 -1.24
N GLY A 45 6.86 -23.20 -1.80
CA GLY A 45 7.68 -22.29 -1.03
C GLY A 45 8.92 -22.94 -0.40
N SER A 46 9.67 -22.13 0.34
CA SER A 46 10.79 -22.60 1.16
C SER A 46 10.59 -22.09 2.58
N ILE A 47 10.17 -22.96 3.48
CA ILE A 47 9.86 -22.60 4.88
C ILE A 47 10.60 -23.54 5.83
N ASP A 48 11.03 -22.98 6.95
CA ASP A 48 11.65 -23.68 8.05
C ASP A 48 10.65 -24.44 8.95
N LYS A 49 11.17 -25.15 9.94
CA LYS A 49 10.35 -25.96 10.85
C LYS A 49 9.39 -25.09 11.69
N ASP A 50 9.85 -23.94 12.16
CA ASP A 50 9.06 -23.04 13.00
C ASP A 50 7.86 -22.51 12.23
N ARG A 51 8.06 -22.24 10.94
CA ARG A 51 6.98 -21.76 10.05
C ARG A 51 5.99 -22.88 9.67
N ILE A 52 6.49 -24.10 9.49
CA ILE A 52 5.61 -25.29 9.31
C ILE A 52 4.71 -25.45 10.55
N GLU A 53 5.28 -25.34 11.73
CA GLU A 53 4.52 -25.44 12.98
C GLU A 53 3.47 -24.32 13.06
N LEU A 54 3.82 -23.09 12.72
CA LEU A 54 2.89 -21.98 12.63
C LEU A 54 1.72 -22.25 11.68
N LEU A 55 1.98 -22.79 10.46
CA LEU A 55 0.93 -23.17 9.52
C LEU A 55 0.00 -24.24 10.09
N ASN A 56 0.50 -25.13 10.92
CA ASN A 56 -0.30 -26.20 11.53
C ASN A 56 -1.28 -25.69 12.58
N ILE A 57 -0.96 -24.58 13.23
CA ILE A 57 -1.73 -24.13 14.40
C ILE A 57 -2.62 -22.92 14.13
N ILE A 58 -2.35 -22.10 13.11
CA ILE A 58 -3.15 -20.90 12.85
C ILE A 58 -4.62 -21.26 12.57
N ASP A 59 -5.52 -20.43 13.12
CA ASP A 59 -6.96 -20.59 12.96
C ASP A 59 -7.51 -19.68 11.85
N THR A 60 -6.87 -18.51 11.63
CA THR A 60 -7.37 -17.50 10.70
C THR A 60 -6.22 -16.77 9.99
N ILE A 61 -6.36 -16.59 8.69
CA ILE A 61 -5.53 -15.71 7.86
C ILE A 61 -6.40 -14.57 7.37
N ILE A 62 -5.98 -13.33 7.62
CA ILE A 62 -6.63 -12.11 7.09
C ILE A 62 -5.71 -11.55 6.01
N ILE A 63 -6.25 -11.36 4.80
CA ILE A 63 -5.51 -10.81 3.65
C ILE A 63 -6.11 -9.45 3.32
N ASP A 64 -5.32 -8.40 3.52
CA ASP A 64 -5.70 -7.04 3.17
C ASP A 64 -5.23 -6.67 1.75
N GLU A 65 -5.84 -5.64 1.14
CA GLU A 65 -5.62 -5.18 -0.24
C GLU A 65 -5.70 -6.34 -1.26
N VAL A 66 -6.72 -7.20 -1.10
CA VAL A 66 -6.84 -8.44 -1.87
C VAL A 66 -7.02 -8.22 -3.38
N SER A 67 -7.43 -7.03 -3.81
CA SER A 67 -7.53 -6.68 -5.24
C SER A 67 -6.20 -6.86 -5.99
N MET A 68 -5.08 -6.72 -5.30
CA MET A 68 -3.73 -6.87 -5.86
C MET A 68 -3.16 -8.29 -5.76
N VAL A 69 -3.90 -9.23 -5.17
CA VAL A 69 -3.45 -10.62 -5.00
C VAL A 69 -3.79 -11.43 -6.24
N ARG A 70 -2.78 -12.09 -6.84
CA ARG A 70 -2.98 -12.98 -7.99
C ARG A 70 -3.57 -14.33 -7.59
N CYS A 71 -4.29 -14.96 -8.51
CA CYS A 71 -4.89 -16.28 -8.31
C CYS A 71 -3.88 -17.38 -7.96
N ASP A 72 -2.69 -17.37 -8.58
CA ASP A 72 -1.63 -18.34 -8.31
C ASP A 72 -1.08 -18.24 -6.88
N MET A 73 -1.07 -17.03 -6.32
CA MET A 73 -0.71 -16.80 -4.92
C MET A 73 -1.72 -17.45 -3.97
N VAL A 74 -3.01 -17.36 -4.29
CA VAL A 74 -4.06 -17.99 -3.48
C VAL A 74 -3.97 -19.52 -3.55
N ASP A 75 -3.71 -20.08 -4.74
CA ASP A 75 -3.58 -21.51 -4.92
C ASP A 75 -2.32 -22.09 -4.24
N VAL A 76 -1.18 -21.35 -4.23
CA VAL A 76 -0.01 -21.84 -3.50
C VAL A 76 -0.23 -21.81 -1.98
N MET A 77 -0.90 -20.79 -1.46
CA MET A 77 -1.29 -20.74 -0.06
C MET A 77 -2.16 -21.94 0.33
N ASP A 78 -3.18 -22.24 -0.48
CA ASP A 78 -4.03 -23.41 -0.31
C ASP A 78 -3.23 -24.71 -0.28
N ARG A 79 -2.38 -24.93 -1.29
CA ARG A 79 -1.55 -26.15 -1.39
C ARG A 79 -0.62 -26.32 -0.19
N MET A 80 0.03 -25.25 0.25
CA MET A 80 0.93 -25.29 1.41
C MET A 80 0.17 -25.63 2.69
N LEU A 81 -0.95 -24.98 2.93
CA LEU A 81 -1.79 -25.22 4.11
C LEU A 81 -2.33 -26.66 4.13
N ARG A 82 -2.89 -27.14 3.02
CA ARG A 82 -3.35 -28.54 2.94
C ARG A 82 -2.23 -29.54 3.21
N ARG A 83 -1.06 -29.32 2.59
CA ARG A 83 0.08 -30.23 2.73
C ARG A 83 0.60 -30.29 4.17
N HIS A 84 0.85 -29.15 4.78
CA HIS A 84 1.47 -29.11 6.11
C HIS A 84 0.50 -29.49 7.22
N ARG A 85 -0.79 -29.18 7.06
CA ARG A 85 -1.84 -29.57 8.02
C ARG A 85 -2.35 -30.99 7.80
N ASN A 86 -1.95 -31.63 6.71
CA ASN A 86 -2.49 -32.93 6.29
C ASN A 86 -4.04 -32.92 6.24
N ASP A 87 -4.62 -31.84 5.74
CA ASP A 87 -6.07 -31.62 5.67
C ASP A 87 -6.47 -31.29 4.22
N PRO A 88 -7.34 -32.10 3.56
CA PRO A 88 -7.75 -31.91 2.18
C PRO A 88 -8.76 -30.78 1.98
N HIS A 89 -9.32 -30.20 3.05
CA HIS A 89 -10.25 -29.08 2.93
C HIS A 89 -9.56 -27.83 2.37
N PRO A 90 -10.28 -26.92 1.73
CA PRO A 90 -9.72 -25.65 1.27
C PRO A 90 -8.92 -24.96 2.38
N PHE A 91 -7.72 -24.52 2.03
CA PHE A 91 -6.75 -23.90 2.94
C PHE A 91 -6.40 -24.76 4.17
N GLY A 92 -6.48 -26.09 4.06
CA GLY A 92 -6.21 -27.00 5.18
C GLY A 92 -7.13 -26.73 6.39
N GLY A 93 -8.37 -26.33 6.15
CA GLY A 93 -9.35 -25.99 7.19
C GLY A 93 -9.13 -24.64 7.88
N VAL A 94 -8.14 -23.83 7.48
CA VAL A 94 -7.92 -22.48 7.99
C VAL A 94 -8.98 -21.52 7.47
N GLN A 95 -9.54 -20.69 8.34
CA GLN A 95 -10.41 -19.60 7.92
C GLN A 95 -9.59 -18.52 7.19
N VAL A 96 -9.97 -18.18 5.95
CA VAL A 96 -9.34 -17.09 5.19
C VAL A 96 -10.35 -15.96 5.01
N VAL A 97 -9.95 -14.75 5.41
CA VAL A 97 -10.74 -13.52 5.27
C VAL A 97 -10.04 -12.62 4.26
N PHE A 98 -10.72 -12.35 3.15
CA PHE A 98 -10.25 -11.46 2.09
C PHE A 98 -10.86 -10.07 2.30
N VAL A 99 -10.01 -9.04 2.40
CA VAL A 99 -10.41 -7.64 2.62
C VAL A 99 -9.86 -6.79 1.47
N GLY A 100 -10.68 -5.92 0.90
CA GLY A 100 -10.24 -5.00 -0.15
C GLY A 100 -11.38 -4.48 -1.01
N ASP A 101 -11.05 -3.60 -1.94
CA ASP A 101 -11.96 -3.06 -2.95
C ASP A 101 -11.55 -3.58 -4.34
N LEU A 102 -12.39 -4.41 -4.94
CA LEU A 102 -12.10 -5.09 -6.22
C LEU A 102 -12.09 -4.14 -7.43
N PHE A 103 -12.54 -2.91 -7.26
CA PHE A 103 -12.50 -1.88 -8.29
C PHE A 103 -11.26 -0.98 -8.19
N GLN A 104 -10.43 -1.17 -7.15
CA GLN A 104 -9.12 -0.54 -7.06
C GLN A 104 -8.10 -1.26 -7.96
N LEU A 105 -6.81 -1.08 -7.68
CA LEU A 105 -5.76 -1.60 -8.55
C LEU A 105 -5.77 -3.13 -8.62
N PRO A 106 -5.68 -3.71 -9.83
CA PRO A 106 -5.57 -5.15 -10.02
C PRO A 106 -4.15 -5.66 -9.70
N PRO A 107 -3.95 -6.99 -9.71
CA PRO A 107 -2.62 -7.57 -9.62
C PRO A 107 -1.68 -7.04 -10.69
N VAL A 108 -0.42 -6.76 -10.33
CA VAL A 108 0.61 -6.36 -11.29
C VAL A 108 1.13 -7.61 -12.00
N ILE A 109 0.99 -7.67 -13.32
CA ILE A 109 1.36 -8.83 -14.14
C ILE A 109 2.15 -8.35 -15.36
N ASN A 110 3.40 -8.77 -15.47
CA ASN A 110 4.21 -8.51 -16.65
C ASN A 110 3.87 -9.50 -17.78
N MET A 111 4.40 -9.25 -18.98
CA MET A 111 4.10 -10.08 -20.16
C MET A 111 4.58 -11.54 -20.02
N ALA A 112 5.72 -11.76 -19.37
CA ALA A 112 6.25 -13.10 -19.14
C ALA A 112 5.38 -13.87 -18.15
N ASP A 113 5.00 -13.25 -17.04
CA ASP A 113 4.07 -13.83 -16.06
C ASP A 113 2.71 -14.16 -16.68
N LYS A 114 2.19 -13.28 -17.54
CA LYS A 114 0.93 -13.52 -18.24
C LYS A 114 0.98 -14.76 -19.14
N ALA A 115 2.09 -14.98 -19.82
CA ALA A 115 2.29 -16.17 -20.67
C ALA A 115 2.30 -17.48 -19.84
N LEU A 116 2.88 -17.42 -18.63
CA LEU A 116 2.90 -18.56 -17.71
C LEU A 116 1.53 -18.81 -17.07
N LEU A 117 0.86 -17.77 -16.60
CA LEU A 117 -0.46 -17.89 -15.96
C LEU A 117 -1.50 -18.46 -16.91
N ARG A 118 -1.47 -18.11 -18.19
CA ARG A 118 -2.36 -18.68 -19.21
C ARG A 118 -2.30 -20.21 -19.33
N LYS A 119 -1.20 -20.83 -18.91
CA LYS A 119 -1.07 -22.30 -18.91
C LYS A 119 -1.89 -22.96 -17.82
N PHE A 120 -2.19 -22.25 -16.72
CA PHE A 120 -2.82 -22.80 -15.52
C PHE A 120 -4.21 -22.23 -15.28
N TYR A 121 -4.49 -21.03 -15.80
CA TYR A 121 -5.73 -20.30 -15.53
C TYR A 121 -6.40 -19.87 -16.85
N LYS A 122 -7.71 -20.06 -16.92
CA LYS A 122 -8.52 -19.63 -18.08
C LYS A 122 -8.88 -18.14 -18.04
N SER A 123 -8.80 -17.50 -16.87
CA SER A 123 -9.06 -16.09 -16.71
C SER A 123 -8.04 -15.20 -17.41
N THR A 124 -8.43 -13.98 -17.74
CA THR A 124 -7.55 -12.96 -18.30
C THR A 124 -7.10 -11.93 -17.27
N GLY A 125 -7.81 -11.81 -16.14
CA GLY A 125 -7.55 -10.85 -15.08
C GLY A 125 -6.62 -11.38 -13.99
N TYR A 126 -6.63 -12.70 -13.78
CA TYR A 126 -5.82 -13.39 -12.77
C TYR A 126 -6.00 -12.86 -11.34
N TYR A 127 -7.19 -12.40 -11.02
CA TYR A 127 -7.55 -11.93 -9.68
C TYR A 127 -7.59 -13.09 -8.68
N PHE A 128 -7.53 -12.79 -7.40
CA PHE A 128 -7.56 -13.79 -6.35
C PHE A 128 -8.74 -14.79 -6.49
N TYR A 129 -9.91 -14.29 -6.89
CA TYR A 129 -11.11 -15.13 -7.09
C TYR A 129 -11.05 -16.02 -8.34
N ASP A 130 -10.09 -15.81 -9.25
CA ASP A 130 -9.83 -16.69 -10.39
C ASP A 130 -9.01 -17.93 -9.98
N SER A 131 -8.65 -18.06 -8.72
CA SER A 131 -7.90 -19.22 -8.20
C SER A 131 -8.72 -20.52 -8.29
N ASN A 132 -8.01 -21.61 -8.51
CA ASN A 132 -8.65 -22.93 -8.62
C ASN A 132 -9.34 -23.35 -7.32
N VAL A 133 -8.74 -23.03 -6.16
CA VAL A 133 -9.34 -23.36 -4.86
C VAL A 133 -10.68 -22.67 -4.65
N LEU A 134 -10.81 -21.40 -5.07
CA LEU A 134 -12.05 -20.64 -4.86
C LEU A 134 -13.15 -20.96 -5.87
N SER A 135 -12.82 -21.60 -6.99
CA SER A 135 -13.83 -21.98 -8.01
C SER A 135 -14.94 -22.90 -7.47
N ASN A 136 -14.64 -23.67 -6.43
CA ASN A 136 -15.56 -24.63 -5.82
C ASN A 136 -15.95 -24.28 -4.37
N VAL A 137 -15.60 -23.06 -3.91
CA VAL A 137 -15.90 -22.59 -2.55
C VAL A 137 -16.94 -21.48 -2.62
N LYS A 138 -18.01 -21.61 -1.86
CA LYS A 138 -18.98 -20.52 -1.69
C LYS A 138 -18.43 -19.53 -0.67
N LEU A 139 -17.98 -18.38 -1.13
CA LEU A 139 -17.50 -17.30 -0.28
C LEU A 139 -18.67 -16.45 0.23
N PRO A 140 -18.91 -16.35 1.54
CA PRO A 140 -19.76 -15.31 2.11
C PRO A 140 -19.20 -13.94 1.76
N LYS A 141 -20.07 -13.01 1.33
CA LYS A 141 -19.69 -11.64 0.95
C LYS A 141 -20.33 -10.66 1.90
N ILE A 142 -19.54 -9.71 2.40
CA ILE A 142 -20.01 -8.57 3.19
C ILE A 142 -19.53 -7.33 2.46
N GLU A 143 -20.46 -6.50 2.02
CA GLU A 143 -20.16 -5.23 1.36
C GLU A 143 -20.41 -4.08 2.32
N PHE A 144 -19.37 -3.24 2.50
CA PHE A 144 -19.50 -1.99 3.25
C PHE A 144 -20.02 -0.90 2.32
N THR A 145 -21.15 -0.31 2.69
CA THR A 145 -21.83 0.71 1.88
C THR A 145 -21.59 2.13 2.37
N LYS A 146 -21.11 2.31 3.61
CA LYS A 146 -20.87 3.63 4.18
C LYS A 146 -19.49 4.15 3.83
N VAL A 147 -19.46 5.32 3.19
CA VAL A 147 -18.22 6.04 2.87
C VAL A 147 -17.85 6.96 4.03
N TYR A 148 -16.56 6.94 4.44
CA TYR A 148 -16.03 7.77 5.54
C TYR A 148 -14.99 8.78 5.09
N ARG A 149 -14.44 8.62 3.88
CA ARG A 149 -13.37 9.49 3.36
C ARG A 149 -13.90 10.79 2.81
N GLN A 150 -15.01 10.74 2.08
CA GLN A 150 -15.68 11.89 1.48
C GLN A 150 -17.00 12.17 2.20
N ASN A 151 -17.38 13.45 2.26
CA ASN A 151 -18.63 13.89 2.88
C ASN A 151 -19.60 14.54 1.89
N ASP A 152 -19.16 14.80 0.63
CA ASP A 152 -19.99 15.37 -0.43
C ASP A 152 -20.73 14.24 -1.19
N PRO A 153 -22.07 14.13 -1.08
CA PRO A 153 -22.83 13.08 -1.75
C PRO A 153 -22.67 13.09 -3.27
N ALA A 154 -22.61 14.28 -3.88
CA ALA A 154 -22.46 14.38 -5.34
C ALA A 154 -21.08 13.96 -5.83
N PHE A 155 -20.05 14.09 -4.98
CA PHE A 155 -18.71 13.58 -5.27
C PHE A 155 -18.64 12.07 -5.05
N ILE A 156 -19.26 11.56 -3.99
CA ILE A 156 -19.35 10.11 -3.73
C ILE A 156 -20.03 9.40 -4.91
N GLU A 157 -21.16 9.93 -5.38
CA GLU A 157 -21.89 9.37 -6.52
C GLU A 157 -21.05 9.38 -7.81
N LEU A 158 -20.30 10.46 -8.05
CA LEU A 158 -19.36 10.52 -9.18
C LEU A 158 -18.29 9.44 -9.06
N LEU A 159 -17.68 9.28 -7.89
CA LEU A 159 -16.68 8.23 -7.64
C LEU A 159 -17.26 6.83 -7.82
N ASP A 160 -18.50 6.58 -7.38
CA ASP A 160 -19.16 5.29 -7.58
C ASP A 160 -19.38 4.97 -9.06
N ARG A 161 -19.74 5.96 -9.89
CA ARG A 161 -19.83 5.75 -11.36
C ARG A 161 -18.47 5.43 -11.97
N PHE A 162 -17.39 6.10 -11.54
CA PHE A 162 -16.03 5.74 -11.99
C PHE A 162 -15.63 4.34 -11.49
N ARG A 163 -15.97 4.01 -10.27
CA ARG A 163 -15.70 2.71 -9.66
C ARG A 163 -16.27 1.55 -10.47
N VAL A 164 -17.53 1.66 -10.89
CA VAL A 164 -18.23 0.57 -11.61
C VAL A 164 -18.19 0.71 -13.13
N GLY A 165 -17.49 1.71 -13.67
CA GLY A 165 -17.39 1.93 -15.11
C GLY A 165 -18.68 2.49 -15.77
N ALA A 166 -19.58 3.09 -14.99
CA ALA A 166 -20.84 3.69 -15.45
C ALA A 166 -20.75 5.22 -15.65
N VAL A 167 -19.58 5.69 -16.07
CA VAL A 167 -19.27 7.12 -16.28
C VAL A 167 -20.13 7.72 -17.39
N GLN A 168 -20.72 8.88 -17.12
CA GLN A 168 -21.55 9.63 -18.04
C GLN A 168 -20.79 10.82 -18.62
N GLN A 169 -21.28 11.37 -19.77
CA GLN A 169 -20.66 12.56 -20.36
C GLN A 169 -20.71 13.78 -19.42
N SER A 170 -21.76 13.90 -18.61
CA SER A 170 -21.88 14.92 -17.58
C SER A 170 -20.80 14.84 -16.51
N ASP A 171 -20.34 13.62 -16.18
CA ASP A 171 -19.25 13.41 -15.21
C ASP A 171 -17.92 13.90 -15.78
N ILE A 172 -17.66 13.59 -17.06
CA ILE A 172 -16.49 14.06 -17.77
C ILE A 172 -16.50 15.59 -17.87
N SER A 173 -17.66 16.18 -18.24
CA SER A 173 -17.81 17.63 -18.30
C SER A 173 -17.56 18.28 -16.93
N LYS A 174 -18.05 17.66 -15.85
CA LYS A 174 -17.80 18.12 -14.48
C LYS A 174 -16.33 18.03 -14.12
N LEU A 175 -15.65 16.90 -14.41
CA LEU A 175 -14.21 16.75 -14.17
C LEU A 175 -13.37 17.73 -14.98
N ASN A 176 -13.75 18.02 -16.24
CA ASN A 176 -13.05 18.97 -17.07
C ASN A 176 -13.06 20.41 -16.51
N THR A 177 -14.00 20.75 -15.62
CA THR A 177 -13.94 22.03 -14.90
C THR A 177 -12.78 22.10 -13.90
N ARG A 178 -12.13 20.99 -13.64
CA ARG A 178 -10.97 20.87 -12.72
C ARG A 178 -9.64 20.75 -13.46
N VAL A 179 -9.65 20.83 -14.79
CA VAL A 179 -8.43 20.90 -15.60
C VAL A 179 -7.76 22.25 -15.35
N VAL A 180 -6.48 22.22 -15.01
CA VAL A 180 -5.63 23.39 -14.78
C VAL A 180 -4.51 23.40 -15.81
N ASP A 181 -4.07 24.61 -16.19
CA ASP A 181 -2.93 24.79 -17.06
C ASP A 181 -1.64 24.51 -16.26
N GLU A 182 -0.77 23.66 -16.80
CA GLU A 182 0.51 23.32 -16.16
C GLU A 182 1.38 24.56 -15.91
N ASP A 183 1.32 25.56 -16.78
CA ASP A 183 2.08 26.80 -16.66
C ASP A 183 1.60 27.69 -15.48
N LEU A 184 0.39 27.48 -14.99
CA LEU A 184 -0.17 28.17 -13.83
C LEU A 184 0.17 27.47 -12.50
N ILE A 185 0.79 26.30 -12.56
CA ILE A 185 1.16 25.48 -11.41
C ILE A 185 2.55 25.87 -10.94
N GLY A 186 2.71 26.99 -10.29
CA GLY A 186 4.11 27.33 -10.04
C GLY A 186 4.45 28.21 -8.86
N ILE A 187 3.57 28.99 -8.31
CA ILE A 187 4.02 30.07 -7.43
C ILE A 187 3.56 29.93 -5.97
N ASP A 188 2.46 29.21 -5.69
CA ASP A 188 1.95 29.07 -4.31
C ASP A 188 1.31 27.70 -4.04
N ASP A 189 1.99 26.62 -4.44
CA ASP A 189 1.48 25.27 -4.41
C ASP A 189 1.94 24.45 -3.20
N SER A 190 2.23 25.11 -2.09
CA SER A 190 2.53 24.40 -0.85
C SER A 190 1.35 23.49 -0.46
N PHE A 191 1.69 22.28 0.00
CA PHE A 191 0.75 21.27 0.46
C PHE A 191 -0.11 20.59 -0.63
N ARG A 192 0.15 20.85 -1.92
CA ARG A 192 -0.43 20.10 -3.01
C ARG A 192 0.46 18.92 -3.38
N ILE A 193 -0.13 17.75 -3.62
CA ILE A 193 0.58 16.56 -4.09
C ILE A 193 0.14 16.20 -5.51
N THR A 194 1.09 15.85 -6.37
CA THR A 194 0.81 15.34 -7.71
C THR A 194 0.80 13.82 -7.72
N LEU A 195 -0.29 13.22 -8.18
CA LEU A 195 -0.39 11.78 -8.42
C LEU A 195 -0.03 11.47 -9.86
N THR A 196 0.95 10.59 -10.05
CA THR A 196 1.41 10.16 -11.38
C THR A 196 1.11 8.68 -11.62
N THR A 197 1.04 8.29 -12.88
CA THR A 197 0.86 6.89 -13.26
C THR A 197 2.15 6.09 -13.16
N ARG A 198 3.33 6.72 -13.29
CA ARG A 198 4.63 6.07 -13.36
C ARG A 198 5.58 6.55 -12.26
N ARG A 199 6.49 5.67 -11.85
CA ARG A 199 7.51 5.98 -10.83
C ARG A 199 8.50 7.03 -11.31
N ASP A 200 8.94 6.92 -12.56
CA ASP A 200 9.93 7.83 -13.14
C ASP A 200 9.40 9.25 -13.23
N ASP A 201 8.11 9.43 -13.57
CA ASP A 201 7.47 10.74 -13.60
C ASP A 201 7.43 11.38 -12.20
N ALA A 202 7.09 10.60 -11.17
CA ALA A 202 7.09 11.09 -9.79
C ALA A 202 8.50 11.45 -9.30
N ALA A 203 9.50 10.62 -9.62
CA ALA A 203 10.89 10.88 -9.27
C ALA A 203 11.38 12.16 -9.94
N LEU A 204 11.15 12.30 -11.24
CA LEU A 204 11.56 13.48 -12.01
C LEU A 204 10.97 14.78 -11.44
N ILE A 205 9.68 14.79 -11.08
CA ILE A 205 9.04 15.95 -10.46
C ILE A 205 9.71 16.28 -9.12
N ASN A 206 9.92 15.29 -8.26
CA ASN A 206 10.53 15.50 -6.95
C ASN A 206 11.99 15.99 -7.07
N ASP A 207 12.77 15.40 -7.96
CA ASP A 207 14.18 15.76 -8.18
C ASP A 207 14.32 17.18 -8.73
N ASN A 208 13.51 17.55 -9.72
CA ASN A 208 13.50 18.89 -10.30
C ASN A 208 13.12 19.94 -9.24
N ARG A 209 12.02 19.70 -8.50
CA ARG A 209 11.58 20.63 -7.45
C ARG A 209 12.60 20.77 -6.32
N LEU A 210 13.27 19.68 -5.93
CA LEU A 210 14.33 19.74 -4.93
C LEU A 210 15.56 20.52 -5.47
N ALA A 211 15.89 20.35 -6.76
CA ALA A 211 17.00 21.06 -7.41
C ALA A 211 16.76 22.58 -7.48
N GLU A 212 15.51 23.02 -7.72
CA GLU A 212 15.12 24.44 -7.79
C GLU A 212 15.31 25.19 -6.46
N ILE A 213 15.32 24.47 -5.33
CA ILE A 213 15.53 25.09 -4.02
C ILE A 213 16.98 25.50 -3.85
N ASN A 214 17.22 26.81 -3.74
CA ASN A 214 18.56 27.37 -3.48
C ASN A 214 18.89 27.34 -1.98
N ALA A 215 19.11 26.15 -1.42
CA ALA A 215 19.51 25.94 -0.04
C ALA A 215 20.47 24.74 0.05
N PRO A 216 21.30 24.64 1.10
CA PRO A 216 22.16 23.49 1.34
C PRO A 216 21.32 22.20 1.46
N SER A 217 21.84 21.11 0.89
CA SER A 217 21.23 19.77 1.04
C SER A 217 21.78 19.04 2.26
N PHE A 218 20.90 18.35 2.96
CA PHE A 218 21.23 17.43 4.04
C PHE A 218 20.83 16.02 3.62
N THR A 219 21.71 15.05 3.86
CA THR A 219 21.44 13.63 3.58
C THR A 219 21.40 12.86 4.88
N TYR A 220 20.27 12.23 5.15
CA TYR A 220 20.07 11.38 6.31
C TYR A 220 20.06 9.93 5.86
N THR A 221 21.06 9.16 6.28
CA THR A 221 21.21 7.76 5.91
C THR A 221 20.54 6.86 6.94
N ALA A 222 19.72 5.92 6.48
CA ALA A 222 19.08 4.94 7.34
C ALA A 222 20.11 4.03 8.03
N THR A 223 19.85 3.69 9.28
CA THR A 223 20.65 2.71 10.01
C THR A 223 19.92 1.38 10.12
N TYR A 224 20.65 0.28 10.07
CA TYR A 224 20.10 -1.06 10.04
C TYR A 224 20.68 -1.94 11.16
N SER A 225 19.85 -2.82 11.70
CA SER A 225 20.28 -3.90 12.60
C SER A 225 19.50 -5.17 12.32
N GLY A 226 20.17 -6.33 12.35
CA GLY A 226 19.56 -7.62 12.01
C GLY A 226 19.19 -7.77 10.54
N ASP A 227 18.24 -8.65 10.22
CA ASP A 227 17.75 -8.86 8.84
C ASP A 227 16.66 -7.84 8.48
N CYS A 228 17.07 -6.82 7.77
CA CYS A 228 16.19 -5.73 7.30
C CYS A 228 15.78 -5.84 5.85
N SER A 229 15.98 -6.98 5.19
CA SER A 229 15.56 -7.20 3.81
C SER A 229 14.08 -6.84 3.55
N LYS A 230 13.25 -6.97 4.57
CA LYS A 230 11.81 -6.65 4.57
C LYS A 230 11.47 -5.19 4.87
N CYS A 231 12.44 -4.37 5.31
CA CYS A 231 12.23 -2.95 5.64
C CYS A 231 12.62 -1.99 4.51
N LYS A 232 13.31 -2.44 3.47
CA LYS A 232 13.88 -1.59 2.42
C LYS A 232 12.89 -0.65 1.71
N ASP A 233 11.62 -1.04 1.62
CA ASP A 233 10.57 -0.22 0.99
C ASP A 233 9.83 0.68 2.01
N ALA A 234 10.21 0.64 3.28
CA ALA A 234 9.50 1.34 4.35
C ALA A 234 9.77 2.85 4.32
N ALA A 235 11.04 3.23 4.17
CA ALA A 235 11.51 4.60 4.06
C ALA A 235 12.66 4.68 3.04
N GLU A 236 13.07 5.89 2.67
CA GLU A 236 14.23 6.09 1.79
C GLU A 236 15.53 5.73 2.55
N GLU A 237 16.41 4.96 1.91
CA GLU A 237 17.73 4.62 2.48
C GLU A 237 18.59 5.88 2.66
N GLU A 238 18.59 6.73 1.64
CA GLU A 238 19.20 8.06 1.67
C GLU A 238 18.11 9.12 1.48
N LEU A 239 17.75 9.81 2.55
CA LEU A 239 16.76 10.87 2.53
C LEU A 239 17.48 12.23 2.33
N VAL A 240 17.41 12.78 1.13
CA VAL A 240 17.99 14.07 0.79
C VAL A 240 16.94 15.16 0.95
N LEU A 241 17.19 16.13 1.83
CA LEU A 241 16.29 17.24 2.12
C LEU A 241 16.99 18.58 1.97
N LYS A 242 16.22 19.63 1.68
CA LYS A 242 16.59 21.04 1.77
C LYS A 242 15.51 21.80 2.55
N VAL A 243 15.90 22.88 3.23
CA VAL A 243 14.90 23.79 3.82
C VAL A 243 14.02 24.33 2.69
N GLY A 244 12.69 24.28 2.87
CA GLY A 244 11.70 24.57 1.84
C GLY A 244 11.20 23.35 1.05
N ALA A 245 11.81 22.16 1.23
CA ALA A 245 11.35 20.96 0.56
C ALA A 245 9.97 20.52 1.08
N GLN A 246 9.08 20.15 0.15
CA GLN A 246 7.80 19.54 0.50
C GLN A 246 7.98 18.07 0.80
N VAL A 247 7.52 17.64 1.96
CA VAL A 247 7.64 16.27 2.45
C VAL A 247 6.27 15.74 2.89
N MET A 248 6.18 14.42 2.93
CA MET A 248 5.03 13.71 3.47
C MET A 248 5.47 12.78 4.60
N PHE A 249 4.73 12.77 5.69
CA PHE A 249 4.88 11.77 6.72
C PHE A 249 4.43 10.41 6.22
N ILE A 250 5.29 9.43 6.35
CA ILE A 250 5.01 8.04 5.92
C ILE A 250 4.60 7.13 7.07
N ARG A 251 4.38 7.72 8.26
CA ARG A 251 3.97 7.03 9.48
C ARG A 251 3.09 7.93 10.36
N ASN A 252 2.28 7.30 11.21
CA ASN A 252 1.50 8.02 12.21
C ASN A 252 2.39 8.37 13.41
N ILE A 253 2.59 9.65 13.67
CA ILE A 253 3.40 10.15 14.79
C ILE A 253 2.45 10.72 15.85
N ARG A 254 2.25 9.97 16.92
CA ARG A 254 1.28 10.34 17.96
C ARG A 254 1.60 11.65 18.68
N LYS A 255 2.89 11.91 18.92
CA LYS A 255 3.37 13.08 19.66
C LYS A 255 2.96 14.40 18.99
N ASN A 256 2.98 14.46 17.67
CA ASN A 256 2.74 15.67 16.89
C ASN A 256 1.38 15.65 16.15
N GLY A 257 0.56 14.62 16.34
CA GLY A 257 -0.72 14.48 15.66
C GLY A 257 -0.63 14.24 14.14
N CYS A 258 0.58 14.06 13.62
CA CYS A 258 0.79 13.77 12.19
C CYS A 258 0.39 12.34 11.88
N VAL A 259 -0.36 12.16 10.79
CA VAL A 259 -0.75 10.84 10.30
C VAL A 259 -0.03 10.54 8.98
N ASN A 260 0.03 9.27 8.62
CA ASN A 260 0.55 8.86 7.31
C ASN A 260 -0.23 9.58 6.20
N GLY A 261 0.49 10.26 5.31
CA GLY A 261 -0.08 11.11 4.26
C GLY A 261 -0.14 12.60 4.60
N THR A 262 0.13 13.02 5.85
CA THR A 262 0.24 14.44 6.21
C THR A 262 1.38 15.08 5.43
N ILE A 263 1.11 16.19 4.76
CA ILE A 263 2.08 16.96 3.98
C ILE A 263 2.58 18.13 4.83
N GLY A 264 3.86 18.46 4.68
CA GLY A 264 4.50 19.60 5.30
C GLY A 264 5.65 20.15 4.47
N VAL A 265 6.18 21.28 4.88
CA VAL A 265 7.36 21.91 4.29
C VAL A 265 8.46 21.96 5.33
N VAL A 266 9.64 21.53 4.96
CA VAL A 266 10.83 21.56 5.83
C VAL A 266 11.16 22.99 6.20
N SER A 267 11.15 23.32 7.49
CA SER A 267 11.42 24.66 8.02
C SER A 267 12.85 24.81 8.56
N GLU A 268 13.44 23.73 9.09
CA GLU A 268 14.80 23.73 9.63
C GLU A 268 15.46 22.35 9.45
N LEU A 269 16.75 22.35 9.12
CA LEU A 269 17.59 21.16 9.03
C LEU A 269 18.92 21.38 9.75
N ALA A 270 19.34 20.39 10.52
CA ALA A 270 20.66 20.25 11.09
C ALA A 270 21.05 18.77 11.10
N GLU A 271 22.24 18.41 11.62
CA GLU A 271 22.74 17.04 11.64
C GLU A 271 21.72 16.06 12.26
N ASP A 272 21.11 16.43 13.39
CA ASP A 272 20.14 15.61 14.13
C ASP A 272 18.76 16.29 14.27
N VAL A 273 18.49 17.34 13.51
CA VAL A 273 17.26 18.11 13.60
C VAL A 273 16.58 18.22 12.25
N VAL A 274 15.32 17.81 12.21
CA VAL A 274 14.41 18.02 11.09
C VAL A 274 13.12 18.63 11.61
N LYS A 275 12.82 19.90 11.23
CA LYS A 275 11.54 20.53 11.53
C LYS A 275 10.70 20.68 10.28
N VAL A 276 9.43 20.43 10.42
CA VAL A 276 8.43 20.46 9.33
C VAL A 276 7.27 21.33 9.74
N ARG A 277 6.95 22.35 8.94
CA ARG A 277 5.77 23.17 9.07
C ARG A 277 4.60 22.56 8.31
N LEU A 278 3.50 22.33 8.98
CA LEU A 278 2.26 21.78 8.42
C LEU A 278 1.40 22.88 7.80
N GLU A 279 0.38 22.50 7.03
CA GLU A 279 -0.55 23.42 6.38
C GLU A 279 -1.29 24.35 7.37
N ASN A 280 -1.57 23.85 8.58
CA ASN A 280 -2.19 24.65 9.66
C ASN A 280 -1.21 25.62 10.37
N GLY A 281 0.03 25.72 9.89
CA GLY A 281 1.07 26.58 10.45
C GLY A 281 1.81 25.98 11.66
N MET A 282 1.42 24.80 12.14
CA MET A 282 2.10 24.14 13.26
C MET A 282 3.46 23.63 12.82
N GLU A 283 4.49 23.87 13.61
CA GLU A 283 5.82 23.29 13.45
C GLU A 283 5.95 21.99 14.24
N CYS A 284 6.49 20.97 13.57
CA CYS A 284 6.77 19.67 14.15
C CYS A 284 8.26 19.39 14.08
N GLU A 285 8.89 19.16 15.22
CA GLU A 285 10.21 18.52 15.26
C GLU A 285 10.01 17.02 15.02
N VAL A 286 10.68 16.51 13.98
CA VAL A 286 10.54 15.13 13.52
C VAL A 286 11.69 14.30 14.07
N GLU A 287 11.37 13.29 14.85
CA GLU A 287 12.31 12.30 15.35
C GLU A 287 12.42 11.14 14.37
N THR A 288 13.53 10.41 14.41
CA THR A 288 13.67 9.16 13.67
C THR A 288 12.71 8.09 14.21
N GLU A 289 12.22 7.25 13.33
CA GLU A 289 11.32 6.15 13.64
C GLU A 289 11.99 4.80 13.32
N VAL A 290 11.58 3.78 14.07
CA VAL A 290 12.09 2.43 13.87
C VAL A 290 11.07 1.58 13.14
N TRP A 291 11.43 1.07 11.96
CA TRP A 291 10.67 0.03 11.27
C TRP A 291 11.21 -1.34 11.62
N GLU A 292 10.35 -2.18 12.13
CA GLU A 292 10.71 -3.54 12.52
C GLU A 292 10.33 -4.53 11.43
N ALA A 293 11.32 -5.27 10.94
CA ALA A 293 11.07 -6.50 10.23
C ALA A 293 10.76 -7.59 11.26
N PHE A 294 9.64 -8.27 11.09
CA PHE A 294 9.27 -9.36 11.98
C PHE A 294 8.79 -10.58 11.21
N GLU A 295 8.83 -11.71 11.87
CA GLU A 295 8.20 -12.95 11.46
C GLU A 295 7.19 -13.39 12.51
N TYR A 296 6.13 -14.05 12.04
CA TYR A 296 5.23 -14.74 12.96
C TYR A 296 5.90 -16.01 13.47
N GLN A 297 5.84 -16.24 14.77
CA GLN A 297 6.35 -17.44 15.44
C GLN A 297 5.30 -17.96 16.40
N TYR A 298 5.25 -19.28 16.55
CA TYR A 298 4.43 -19.90 17.59
C TYR A 298 5.20 -20.01 18.91
N ASN A 299 4.59 -19.53 19.96
CA ASN A 299 5.08 -19.70 21.33
C ASN A 299 4.35 -20.89 21.95
N GLU A 300 5.01 -22.06 22.02
CA GLU A 300 4.44 -23.30 22.57
C GLU A 300 4.00 -23.15 24.01
N ALA A 301 4.79 -22.46 24.85
CA ALA A 301 4.50 -22.28 26.26
C ALA A 301 3.23 -21.45 26.50
N ALA A 302 3.07 -20.36 25.73
CA ALA A 302 1.91 -19.47 25.82
C ALA A 302 0.74 -19.93 24.93
N LYS A 303 0.97 -20.84 23.98
CA LYS A 303 0.00 -21.30 22.95
C LYS A 303 -0.57 -20.18 22.09
N VAL A 304 0.25 -19.17 21.78
CA VAL A 304 -0.13 -18.01 20.98
C VAL A 304 0.81 -17.82 19.78
N VAL A 305 0.29 -17.17 18.73
CA VAL A 305 1.10 -16.67 17.63
C VAL A 305 1.59 -15.26 18.01
N GLU A 306 2.89 -15.08 18.04
CA GLU A 306 3.53 -13.79 18.35
C GLU A 306 4.43 -13.31 17.22
N LYS A 307 4.83 -12.04 17.28
CA LYS A 307 5.73 -11.42 16.31
C LYS A 307 7.14 -11.40 16.89
N LYS A 308 8.07 -12.09 16.22
CA LYS A 308 9.50 -12.03 16.52
C LYS A 308 10.17 -11.01 15.61
N VAL A 309 10.73 -9.97 16.21
CA VAL A 309 11.52 -8.98 15.46
C VAL A 309 12.82 -9.62 14.99
N ILE A 310 13.09 -9.57 13.68
CA ILE A 310 14.28 -10.13 13.05
C ILE A 310 15.26 -9.06 12.59
N GLY A 311 14.79 -7.83 12.38
CA GLY A 311 15.62 -6.70 12.00
C GLY A 311 14.92 -5.37 12.24
N LYS A 312 15.72 -4.30 12.24
CA LYS A 312 15.24 -2.92 12.45
C LYS A 312 15.94 -1.97 11.47
N MET A 313 15.17 -1.06 10.91
CA MET A 313 15.64 0.09 10.13
C MET A 313 15.23 1.35 10.87
N THR A 314 16.16 2.27 11.09
CA THR A 314 15.87 3.58 11.70
C THR A 314 16.11 4.67 10.67
N GLN A 315 15.11 5.54 10.46
CA GLN A 315 15.18 6.67 9.53
C GLN A 315 14.15 7.73 9.96
N TYR A 316 14.23 8.92 9.43
CA TYR A 316 13.16 9.90 9.52
C TYR A 316 11.92 9.40 8.75
N PRO A 317 10.72 9.51 9.33
CA PRO A 317 9.47 9.03 8.72
C PRO A 317 8.93 10.01 7.66
N LEU A 318 9.81 10.45 6.76
CA LEU A 318 9.54 11.45 5.74
C LEU A 318 9.94 10.93 4.35
N ARG A 319 9.29 11.47 3.33
CA ARG A 319 9.75 11.39 1.93
C ARG A 319 9.40 12.67 1.20
N LEU A 320 10.12 12.97 0.12
CA LEU A 320 9.74 14.05 -0.79
C LEU A 320 8.32 13.79 -1.34
N ALA A 321 7.51 14.83 -1.42
CA ALA A 321 6.09 14.70 -1.70
C ALA A 321 5.50 15.80 -2.57
N TRP A 322 6.23 16.32 -3.54
CA TRP A 322 5.61 17.05 -4.64
C TRP A 322 4.86 16.11 -5.57
N ALA A 323 5.41 14.87 -5.75
CA ALA A 323 4.74 13.84 -6.52
C ALA A 323 4.91 12.45 -5.91
N ILE A 324 3.87 11.62 -6.03
CA ILE A 324 3.90 10.17 -5.74
C ILE A 324 3.11 9.42 -6.82
N THR A 325 3.35 8.12 -6.93
CA THR A 325 2.53 7.31 -7.84
C THR A 325 1.15 7.04 -7.24
N ILE A 326 0.14 6.88 -8.13
CA ILE A 326 -1.21 6.46 -7.76
C ILE A 326 -1.18 5.16 -6.94
N HIS A 327 -0.28 4.22 -7.24
CA HIS A 327 -0.09 3.00 -6.46
C HIS A 327 0.34 3.28 -5.00
N LYS A 328 1.31 4.17 -4.81
CA LYS A 328 1.78 4.55 -3.47
C LYS A 328 0.76 5.41 -2.70
N SER A 329 -0.20 6.03 -3.39
CA SER A 329 -1.28 6.81 -2.77
C SER A 329 -2.43 5.96 -2.24
N GLN A 330 -2.46 4.64 -2.50
CA GLN A 330 -3.48 3.76 -1.93
C GLN A 330 -3.52 3.90 -0.40
N SER A 331 -4.72 3.84 0.14
CA SER A 331 -5.02 4.06 1.57
C SER A 331 -4.73 5.47 2.11
N LEU A 332 -4.16 6.41 1.32
CA LEU A 332 -3.94 7.81 1.70
C LEU A 332 -5.15 8.69 1.30
N THR A 333 -5.21 9.89 1.89
CA THR A 333 -6.23 10.90 1.59
C THR A 333 -5.60 12.28 1.65
N PHE A 334 -5.91 13.13 0.67
CA PHE A 334 -5.34 14.46 0.54
C PHE A 334 -6.44 15.53 0.43
N ASP A 335 -6.17 16.70 0.94
CA ASP A 335 -7.07 17.85 0.81
C ASP A 335 -6.93 18.51 -0.56
N LYS A 336 -5.68 18.62 -1.08
CA LYS A 336 -5.35 19.13 -2.42
C LYS A 336 -4.54 18.09 -3.19
N VAL A 337 -5.03 17.70 -4.36
CA VAL A 337 -4.39 16.70 -5.21
C VAL A 337 -4.45 17.09 -6.68
N ALA A 338 -3.30 17.17 -7.32
CA ALA A 338 -3.17 17.23 -8.77
C ALA A 338 -3.03 15.81 -9.32
N ILE A 339 -3.71 15.51 -10.41
CA ILE A 339 -3.65 14.19 -11.04
C ILE A 339 -3.09 14.37 -12.44
N ASN A 340 -1.87 13.88 -12.63
CA ASN A 340 -1.20 13.86 -13.91
C ASN A 340 -1.22 12.43 -14.46
N PHE A 341 -2.06 12.18 -15.44
CA PHE A 341 -2.12 10.89 -16.11
C PHE A 341 -1.00 10.69 -17.14
N GLY A 342 -0.29 11.75 -17.54
CA GLY A 342 0.76 11.70 -18.54
C GLY A 342 0.26 11.05 -19.84
N LYS A 343 0.83 9.88 -20.17
CA LYS A 343 0.42 9.10 -21.35
C LYS A 343 -0.90 8.31 -21.17
N GLY A 344 -1.63 8.56 -20.09
CA GLY A 344 -2.89 7.91 -19.75
C GLY A 344 -2.77 6.85 -18.65
N ALA A 345 -3.92 6.49 -18.09
CA ALA A 345 -4.04 5.35 -17.18
C ALA A 345 -3.79 4.05 -17.96
N PHE A 346 -2.97 3.16 -17.44
CA PHE A 346 -2.57 1.91 -18.12
C PHE A 346 -3.20 0.66 -17.49
N THR A 347 -3.95 0.80 -16.42
CA THR A 347 -4.62 -0.33 -15.75
C THR A 347 -6.00 0.08 -15.23
N TYR A 348 -6.87 -0.90 -15.12
CA TYR A 348 -8.19 -0.72 -14.53
C TYR A 348 -8.09 -0.19 -13.09
N GLY A 349 -9.10 0.56 -12.66
CA GLY A 349 -9.17 1.14 -11.32
C GLY A 349 -8.22 2.31 -11.06
N GLN A 350 -7.20 2.57 -11.90
CA GLN A 350 -6.20 3.60 -11.65
C GLN A 350 -6.81 5.01 -11.57
N THR A 351 -7.73 5.33 -12.49
CA THR A 351 -8.46 6.61 -12.47
C THR A 351 -9.34 6.73 -11.22
N TYR A 352 -10.09 5.68 -10.89
CA TYR A 352 -10.90 5.64 -9.66
C TYR A 352 -10.03 5.83 -8.41
N VAL A 353 -8.92 5.09 -8.31
CA VAL A 353 -7.99 5.25 -7.17
C VAL A 353 -7.48 6.68 -7.09
N ALA A 354 -7.03 7.29 -8.19
CA ALA A 354 -6.52 8.65 -8.20
C ALA A 354 -7.56 9.66 -7.71
N LEU A 355 -8.76 9.66 -8.31
CA LEU A 355 -9.85 10.57 -7.94
C LEU A 355 -10.30 10.37 -6.49
N SER A 356 -10.35 9.12 -6.02
CA SER A 356 -10.77 8.77 -4.66
C SER A 356 -9.76 9.17 -3.59
N ARG A 357 -8.56 9.65 -3.95
CA ARG A 357 -7.58 10.18 -2.98
C ARG A 357 -7.97 11.54 -2.45
N ALA A 358 -8.74 12.32 -3.22
CA ALA A 358 -9.22 13.62 -2.77
C ALA A 358 -10.32 13.48 -1.70
N ARG A 359 -10.26 14.35 -0.70
CA ARG A 359 -11.31 14.46 0.32
C ARG A 359 -12.57 15.11 -0.22
N SER A 360 -12.42 16.03 -1.18
CA SER A 360 -13.52 16.76 -1.82
C SER A 360 -13.28 16.94 -3.32
N PHE A 361 -14.36 17.17 -4.07
CA PHE A 361 -14.25 17.49 -5.48
C PHE A 361 -13.45 18.78 -5.75
N ALA A 362 -13.59 19.78 -4.89
CA ALA A 362 -12.88 21.05 -4.98
C ALA A 362 -11.35 20.90 -4.83
N GLY A 363 -10.90 19.87 -4.12
CA GLY A 363 -9.47 19.57 -3.92
C GLY A 363 -8.80 18.86 -5.10
N ILE A 364 -9.54 18.51 -6.16
CA ILE A 364 -8.98 17.87 -7.36
C ILE A 364 -8.52 18.91 -8.36
N GLU A 365 -7.35 18.70 -8.93
CA GLU A 365 -6.86 19.35 -10.15
C GLU A 365 -6.45 18.27 -11.16
N LEU A 366 -6.72 18.49 -12.43
CA LEU A 366 -6.37 17.58 -13.53
C LEU A 366 -5.36 18.26 -14.44
N MET A 367 -4.33 17.49 -14.86
CA MET A 367 -3.26 17.94 -15.75
C MET A 367 -3.22 17.07 -17.00
#